data_a3be440850aab52f7c7b57083bf3c88b
#
_entry.id   a3be440850aab52f7c7b57083bf3c88b
#
_cell.length_a   1.000
_cell.length_b   1.000
_cell.length_c   1.000
_cell.angle_alpha   90.00
_cell.angle_beta   90.00
_cell.angle_gamma   90.00
#
_symmetry.space_group_name_H-M   'P 1'
#
loop_
_entity.id
_entity.type
_entity.pdbx_description
1 polymer ?
#
loop_
_entity_poly.entity_id
_entity_poly.type
_entity_poly.pdbx_seq_one_letter_code
_entity_poly.pdbx_strand_id
1 'polypeptide(L)'
;MREKVDILGSRAAWVACLCGAALGAAFPAVRAAAVTPPAPASVLPPQPGSAAAPGFTHVKSLGGIDEYRLDSNGLTVLLVPDHSAPVVTFQVTYQVGSRNEVTGTTGATHILEHLMFKGSEGFNDPKGNSVKQFLERVGGQFNASTSFDRTNYFSTVGRESLEGYIAIEADRMRHLWLHEADKQSEMTVVRNEYERGKNDPDTVLMEEVTASAYVALPYHHPTIGWKSDIEHVPIARLREFYDTFYWPNNATVTVIGDVDTAPTLNLIKKYYGVYPHSPAPIPAIYTEEPAQSGERRVTVKRPGELGTVIIAHKVPNGRDADQPALDMLDAILSSGKNARLYRALVDQGLALNAGAGTDLHRDLSLHTVYAVLAPDATHADVERALLGEIARIKSDGVSAAEVARVKQQYIAADAYKRDGTAAIAEEINEWIAVNDWTLYVTFPQKVQQVTPADVQRVAREYLKEDQSTTGWFIPVPPAAEKGS
;
A
#
# COMPACT_ATOMS: atom_id res chain seq x y z
N MET A 1 9.72 -17.62 9.64
CA MET A 1 9.45 -16.33 9.02
C MET A 1 8.13 -16.43 8.28
N ARG A 2 7.11 -15.76 8.74
CA ARG A 2 5.81 -15.73 8.06
C ARG A 2 5.74 -14.37 7.35
N GLU A 3 6.19 -14.35 6.10
CA GLU A 3 5.91 -13.23 5.21
C GLU A 3 4.43 -13.27 4.84
N LYS A 4 3.70 -12.26 5.27
CA LYS A 4 2.41 -11.93 4.67
C LYS A 4 2.71 -11.06 3.46
N VAL A 5 2.60 -11.62 2.27
CA VAL A 5 2.46 -10.83 1.06
C VAL A 5 1.06 -10.24 1.07
N ASP A 6 0.92 -8.97 1.46
CA ASP A 6 -0.31 -8.21 1.30
C ASP A 6 -0.45 -7.84 -0.18
N ILE A 7 -1.11 -8.71 -0.95
CA ILE A 7 -1.41 -8.49 -2.39
C ILE A 7 -2.62 -7.55 -2.57
N LEU A 8 -3.37 -7.29 -1.50
CA LEU A 8 -4.45 -6.32 -1.50
C LEU A 8 -3.94 -5.06 -0.80
N GLY A 9 -3.97 -3.94 -1.52
CA GLY A 9 -3.48 -2.65 -1.04
C GLY A 9 -3.89 -2.36 0.40
N SER A 10 -2.99 -1.76 1.17
CA SER A 10 -3.01 -1.63 2.64
C SER A 10 -4.30 -1.07 3.27
N ARG A 11 -5.26 -0.61 2.48
CA ARG A 11 -6.57 -0.12 2.95
C ARG A 11 -7.72 -1.12 2.84
N ALA A 12 -7.64 -2.13 1.97
CA ALA A 12 -8.64 -3.21 1.91
C ALA A 12 -8.51 -4.21 3.09
N ALA A 13 -7.37 -4.23 3.79
CA ALA A 13 -7.08 -5.13 4.90
C ALA A 13 -7.90 -4.89 6.19
N TRP A 14 -8.83 -3.96 6.21
CA TRP A 14 -9.66 -3.62 7.38
C TRP A 14 -10.63 -4.71 7.83
N VAL A 15 -10.80 -5.79 7.10
CA VAL A 15 -11.85 -6.80 7.36
C VAL A 15 -11.32 -8.17 7.82
N ALA A 16 -10.04 -8.46 7.73
CA ALA A 16 -9.56 -9.84 7.87
C ALA A 16 -9.09 -10.28 9.28
N CYS A 17 -9.20 -9.48 10.35
CA CYS A 17 -8.62 -9.82 11.65
C CYS A 17 -9.60 -9.86 12.82
N LEU A 18 -10.69 -10.65 12.75
CA LEU A 18 -11.48 -11.07 13.92
C LEU A 18 -12.20 -12.41 13.67
N CYS A 19 -11.44 -13.48 13.51
CA CYS A 19 -11.92 -14.84 13.75
C CYS A 19 -10.87 -15.61 14.58
N GLY A 20 -10.86 -15.36 15.87
CA GLY A 20 -10.15 -16.14 16.89
C GLY A 20 -11.16 -16.82 17.80
N ALA A 21 -11.02 -18.11 17.97
CA ALA A 21 -11.89 -19.08 18.65
C ALA A 21 -12.41 -18.60 20.01
N ALA A 22 -13.72 -18.76 20.21
CA ALA A 22 -14.38 -18.66 21.50
C ALA A 22 -14.09 -19.91 22.32
N LEU A 23 -13.31 -19.79 23.40
CA LEU A 23 -13.32 -20.70 24.54
C LEU A 23 -14.07 -20.01 25.67
N GLY A 24 -15.18 -20.62 26.07
CA GLY A 24 -16.04 -20.07 27.09
C GLY A 24 -15.38 -20.10 28.48
N ALA A 25 -15.35 -18.92 29.09
CA ALA A 25 -15.21 -18.77 30.53
C ALA A 25 -16.21 -17.71 31.00
N ALA A 26 -17.09 -18.09 31.92
CA ALA A 26 -18.04 -17.18 32.52
C ALA A 26 -17.33 -16.22 33.46
N PHE A 27 -17.45 -14.91 33.21
CA PHE A 27 -17.02 -13.86 34.12
C PHE A 27 -18.23 -13.12 34.70
N PRO A 28 -18.17 -12.71 35.98
CA PRO A 28 -19.26 -11.99 36.63
C PRO A 28 -19.38 -10.56 36.09
N ALA A 29 -20.63 -10.09 36.04
CA ALA A 29 -20.97 -8.76 35.55
C ALA A 29 -20.28 -7.64 36.37
N VAL A 30 -19.31 -6.97 35.77
CA VAL A 30 -18.75 -5.72 36.28
C VAL A 30 -19.59 -4.55 35.71
N ARG A 31 -20.15 -3.74 36.60
CA ARG A 31 -20.85 -2.50 36.23
C ARG A 31 -19.90 -1.61 35.44
N ALA A 32 -20.27 -1.27 34.20
CA ALA A 32 -19.56 -0.31 33.36
C ALA A 32 -19.62 1.09 34.02
N ALA A 33 -18.48 1.56 34.50
CA ALA A 33 -18.28 2.97 34.76
C ALA A 33 -18.19 3.68 33.38
N ALA A 34 -18.87 4.80 33.26
CA ALA A 34 -18.81 5.62 32.06
C ALA A 34 -17.36 6.06 31.83
N VAL A 35 -16.72 5.51 30.81
CA VAL A 35 -15.40 5.96 30.34
C VAL A 35 -15.65 7.25 29.56
N THR A 36 -15.25 8.36 30.16
CA THR A 36 -15.18 9.65 29.44
C THR A 36 -14.17 9.47 28.29
N PRO A 37 -14.52 9.80 27.04
CA PRO A 37 -13.56 9.72 25.96
C PRO A 37 -12.36 10.61 26.29
N PRO A 38 -11.11 10.16 26.00
CA PRO A 38 -9.95 11.02 26.15
C PRO A 38 -10.17 12.29 25.33
N ALA A 39 -9.83 13.43 25.91
CA ALA A 39 -9.83 14.70 25.20
C ALA A 39 -9.02 14.54 23.90
N PRO A 40 -9.44 15.18 22.78
CA PRO A 40 -8.65 15.13 21.55
C PRO A 40 -7.23 15.57 21.90
N ALA A 41 -6.25 14.79 21.43
CA ALA A 41 -4.84 15.07 21.65
C ALA A 41 -4.61 16.54 21.28
N SER A 42 -4.20 17.34 22.26
CA SER A 42 -3.91 18.74 22.03
C SER A 42 -2.82 18.81 20.97
N VAL A 43 -3.14 19.40 19.84
CA VAL A 43 -2.13 19.82 18.85
C VAL A 43 -1.16 20.69 19.61
N LEU A 44 0.03 20.17 19.89
CA LEU A 44 1.10 20.96 20.50
C LEU A 44 1.28 22.19 19.62
N PRO A 45 1.35 23.39 20.21
CA PRO A 45 1.65 24.60 19.44
C PRO A 45 2.97 24.36 18.69
N PRO A 46 3.10 24.88 17.46
CA PRO A 46 4.32 24.73 16.69
C PRO A 46 5.48 25.24 17.54
N GLN A 47 6.43 24.37 17.86
CA GLN A 47 7.70 24.78 18.45
C GLN A 47 8.35 25.74 17.45
N PRO A 48 8.92 26.87 17.89
CA PRO A 48 9.63 27.78 17.01
C PRO A 48 10.68 26.96 16.26
N GLY A 49 10.62 26.97 14.92
CA GLY A 49 11.36 26.09 14.03
C GLY A 49 12.80 25.87 14.50
N SER A 50 13.13 24.60 14.71
CA SER A 50 14.53 24.24 14.97
C SER A 50 15.36 24.74 13.80
N ALA A 51 16.46 25.45 14.11
CA ALA A 51 17.31 26.03 13.08
C ALA A 51 17.67 24.93 12.06
N ALA A 52 17.31 25.15 10.78
CA ALA A 52 17.63 24.20 9.73
C ALA A 52 19.14 23.94 9.75
N ALA A 53 19.53 22.67 9.68
CA ALA A 53 20.95 22.33 9.60
C ALA A 53 21.52 22.91 8.30
N PRO A 54 22.76 23.42 8.28
CA PRO A 54 23.36 24.00 7.07
C PRO A 54 23.33 23.02 5.90
N GLY A 55 22.78 23.46 4.75
CA GLY A 55 22.62 22.66 3.53
C GLY A 55 21.25 21.97 3.42
N PHE A 56 20.31 22.34 4.28
CA PHE A 56 18.91 21.97 4.14
C PHE A 56 18.01 23.20 4.10
N THR A 57 17.06 23.18 3.21
CA THR A 57 15.93 24.10 3.20
C THR A 57 14.77 23.45 3.96
N HIS A 58 14.29 24.09 5.04
CA HIS A 58 13.04 23.71 5.70
C HIS A 58 11.87 24.09 4.79
N VAL A 59 11.01 23.13 4.46
CA VAL A 59 9.89 23.32 3.52
C VAL A 59 8.61 23.67 4.26
N LYS A 60 8.24 22.82 5.24
CA LYS A 60 7.03 23.00 6.07
C LYS A 60 7.05 22.08 7.31
N SER A 61 6.21 22.45 8.28
CA SER A 61 5.88 21.62 9.44
C SER A 61 4.38 21.39 9.50
N LEU A 62 3.95 20.15 9.70
CA LEU A 62 2.53 19.81 9.82
C LEU A 62 2.36 18.55 10.68
N GLY A 63 1.52 18.64 11.73
CA GLY A 63 1.17 17.48 12.57
C GLY A 63 2.33 16.79 13.26
N GLY A 64 3.40 17.53 13.61
CA GLY A 64 4.61 16.99 14.23
C GLY A 64 5.62 16.41 13.23
N ILE A 65 5.37 16.56 11.94
CA ILE A 65 6.28 16.18 10.86
C ILE A 65 6.94 17.42 10.28
N ASP A 66 8.26 17.43 10.23
CA ASP A 66 9.05 18.49 9.59
C ASP A 66 9.59 18.01 8.25
N GLU A 67 9.29 18.73 7.17
CA GLU A 67 9.83 18.49 5.84
C GLU A 67 11.04 19.35 5.57
N TYR A 68 12.13 18.71 5.19
CA TYR A 68 13.36 19.35 4.72
C TYR A 68 13.71 18.88 3.32
N ARG A 69 14.43 19.73 2.60
CA ARG A 69 15.03 19.38 1.31
C ARG A 69 16.54 19.56 1.40
N LEU A 70 17.31 18.53 1.04
CA LEU A 70 18.77 18.63 0.95
C LEU A 70 19.14 19.43 -0.28
N ASP A 71 19.77 20.60 -0.08
CA ASP A 71 20.00 21.60 -1.13
C ASP A 71 20.90 21.10 -2.26
N SER A 72 21.84 20.19 -1.96
CA SER A 72 22.81 19.68 -2.94
C SER A 72 22.22 18.76 -4.00
N ASN A 73 21.11 18.04 -3.70
CA ASN A 73 20.60 17.01 -4.61
C ASN A 73 19.08 16.84 -4.61
N GLY A 74 18.35 17.64 -3.81
CA GLY A 74 16.90 17.64 -3.83
C GLY A 74 16.24 16.48 -3.05
N LEU A 75 16.98 15.68 -2.27
CA LEU A 75 16.42 14.65 -1.40
C LEU A 75 15.43 15.27 -0.43
N THR A 76 14.21 14.72 -0.39
CA THR A 76 13.20 15.07 0.61
C THR A 76 13.44 14.30 1.88
N VAL A 77 13.37 14.96 3.03
CA VAL A 77 13.53 14.36 4.36
C VAL A 77 12.33 14.73 5.22
N LEU A 78 11.64 13.74 5.75
CA LEU A 78 10.59 13.89 6.75
C LEU A 78 11.10 13.45 8.11
N LEU A 79 11.07 14.33 9.10
CA LEU A 79 11.46 14.03 10.48
C LEU A 79 10.22 14.05 11.37
N VAL A 80 10.09 12.99 12.19
CA VAL A 80 9.05 12.83 13.20
C VAL A 80 9.71 12.47 14.53
N PRO A 81 10.22 13.45 15.28
CA PRO A 81 10.84 13.19 16.59
C PRO A 81 9.83 12.65 17.59
N ASP A 82 10.14 11.50 18.17
CA ASP A 82 9.37 10.86 19.24
C ASP A 82 10.34 10.20 20.24
N HIS A 83 10.49 10.80 21.40
CA HIS A 83 11.40 10.35 22.45
C HIS A 83 10.75 9.39 23.45
N SER A 84 9.61 8.80 23.11
CA SER A 84 8.89 7.87 23.99
C SER A 84 9.63 6.54 24.22
N ALA A 85 10.44 6.12 23.24
CA ALA A 85 11.27 4.91 23.30
C ALA A 85 12.60 5.13 22.56
N PRO A 86 13.72 4.48 22.98
CA PRO A 86 15.05 4.68 22.40
C PRO A 86 15.21 3.93 21.07
N VAL A 87 14.24 4.00 20.19
CA VAL A 87 14.20 3.33 18.87
C VAL A 87 13.92 4.32 17.76
N VAL A 88 14.40 4.02 16.57
CA VAL A 88 14.21 4.83 15.37
C VAL A 88 13.83 3.94 14.20
N THR A 89 12.78 4.30 13.50
CA THR A 89 12.48 3.76 12.17
C THR A 89 13.02 4.72 11.12
N PHE A 90 13.91 4.20 10.28
CA PHE A 90 14.44 4.89 9.12
C PHE A 90 13.90 4.22 7.85
N GLN A 91 13.27 4.99 6.99
CA GLN A 91 12.68 4.53 5.74
C GLN A 91 13.16 5.36 4.57
N VAL A 92 13.43 4.70 3.45
CA VAL A 92 13.64 5.34 2.15
C VAL A 92 12.53 4.88 1.21
N THR A 93 11.76 5.83 0.70
CA THR A 93 10.72 5.60 -0.30
C THR A 93 11.17 6.19 -1.62
N TYR A 94 11.34 5.35 -2.64
CA TYR A 94 11.56 5.77 -4.02
C TYR A 94 10.22 5.94 -4.73
N GLN A 95 10.06 7.04 -5.46
CA GLN A 95 8.86 7.30 -6.25
C GLN A 95 8.91 6.55 -7.57
N VAL A 96 9.08 5.25 -7.49
CA VAL A 96 9.13 4.29 -8.59
C VAL A 96 8.51 2.98 -8.16
N GLY A 97 7.63 2.45 -8.98
CA GLY A 97 6.94 1.20 -8.79
C GLY A 97 6.64 0.55 -10.14
N SER A 98 5.80 -0.47 -10.15
CA SER A 98 5.51 -1.22 -11.38
C SER A 98 4.85 -0.35 -12.47
N ARG A 99 4.20 0.75 -12.13
CA ARG A 99 3.69 1.71 -13.12
C ARG A 99 4.77 2.33 -14.01
N ASN A 100 6.03 2.28 -13.61
CA ASN A 100 7.17 2.83 -14.37
C ASN A 100 7.81 1.79 -15.30
N GLU A 101 7.29 0.56 -15.31
CA GLU A 101 7.78 -0.54 -16.13
C GLU A 101 7.14 -0.51 -17.53
N VAL A 102 7.80 -1.17 -18.46
CA VAL A 102 7.30 -1.33 -19.83
C VAL A 102 7.28 -2.82 -20.20
N THR A 103 6.48 -3.18 -21.19
CA THR A 103 6.43 -4.55 -21.74
C THR A 103 7.83 -5.07 -22.06
N GLY A 104 8.13 -6.28 -21.63
CA GLY A 104 9.44 -6.92 -21.73
C GLY A 104 10.33 -6.70 -20.51
N THR A 105 9.90 -5.87 -19.55
CA THR A 105 10.64 -5.61 -18.28
C THR A 105 9.69 -5.52 -17.07
N THR A 106 8.46 -6.01 -17.20
CA THR A 106 7.52 -6.03 -16.06
C THR A 106 8.06 -6.91 -14.95
N GLY A 107 7.90 -6.48 -13.69
CA GLY A 107 8.50 -7.10 -12.52
C GLY A 107 9.91 -6.60 -12.20
N ALA A 108 10.49 -5.70 -13.01
CA ALA A 108 11.84 -5.17 -12.78
C ALA A 108 11.98 -4.48 -11.42
N THR A 109 10.96 -3.75 -11.00
CA THR A 109 10.94 -3.04 -9.71
C THR A 109 10.99 -4.02 -8.54
N HIS A 110 10.17 -5.07 -8.59
CA HIS A 110 10.14 -6.12 -7.58
C HIS A 110 11.43 -6.94 -7.54
N ILE A 111 11.98 -7.31 -8.69
CA ILE A 111 13.28 -7.99 -8.77
C ILE A 111 14.38 -7.10 -8.16
N LEU A 112 14.37 -5.80 -8.43
CA LEU A 112 15.34 -4.86 -7.83
C LEU A 112 15.15 -4.77 -6.31
N GLU A 113 13.93 -4.83 -5.79
CA GLU A 113 13.68 -4.90 -4.35
C GLU A 113 14.46 -6.04 -3.72
N HIS A 114 14.38 -7.26 -4.27
CA HIS A 114 15.14 -8.42 -3.81
C HIS A 114 16.65 -8.20 -3.91
N LEU A 115 17.11 -7.67 -5.05
CA LEU A 115 18.55 -7.45 -5.30
C LEU A 115 19.16 -6.39 -4.38
N MET A 116 18.36 -5.45 -3.86
CA MET A 116 18.81 -4.46 -2.88
C MET A 116 19.33 -5.09 -1.57
N PHE A 117 18.98 -6.34 -1.29
CA PHE A 117 19.48 -7.07 -0.12
C PHE A 117 20.72 -7.92 -0.39
N LYS A 118 21.18 -8.00 -1.65
CA LYS A 118 22.35 -8.83 -2.03
C LYS A 118 23.68 -8.15 -1.76
N GLY A 119 23.69 -6.82 -1.67
CA GLY A 119 24.88 -6.06 -1.32
C GLY A 119 25.13 -4.84 -2.20
N SER A 120 26.02 -4.01 -1.73
CA SER A 120 26.50 -2.80 -2.39
C SER A 120 28.03 -2.73 -2.28
N GLU A 121 28.64 -1.75 -2.93
CA GLU A 121 30.11 -1.64 -2.91
C GLU A 121 30.67 -1.51 -1.49
N GLY A 122 30.02 -0.71 -0.63
CA GLY A 122 30.42 -0.49 0.75
C GLY A 122 30.00 -1.62 1.70
N PHE A 123 28.85 -2.23 1.45
CA PHE A 123 28.16 -3.13 2.39
C PHE A 123 27.75 -4.45 1.70
N ASN A 124 28.40 -5.55 2.07
CA ASN A 124 28.19 -6.83 1.42
C ASN A 124 28.65 -8.00 2.30
N ASP A 125 28.19 -9.21 2.00
CA ASP A 125 28.51 -10.42 2.77
C ASP A 125 30.02 -10.73 2.82
N PRO A 126 30.78 -10.61 1.74
CA PRO A 126 32.24 -10.82 1.80
C PRO A 126 32.97 -9.91 2.78
N LYS A 127 32.47 -8.69 3.00
CA LYS A 127 33.04 -7.75 3.98
C LYS A 127 32.51 -7.98 5.41
N GLY A 128 31.55 -8.87 5.61
CA GLY A 128 30.95 -9.12 6.92
C GLY A 128 30.09 -7.98 7.45
N ASN A 129 29.58 -7.12 6.57
CA ASN A 129 28.83 -5.91 6.93
C ASN A 129 27.60 -5.66 6.04
N SER A 130 27.08 -6.70 5.37
CA SER A 130 25.81 -6.55 4.62
C SER A 130 24.69 -6.06 5.50
N VAL A 131 23.62 -5.53 4.90
CA VAL A 131 22.44 -5.03 5.63
C VAL A 131 21.88 -6.08 6.59
N LYS A 132 21.81 -7.34 6.17
CA LYS A 132 21.35 -8.46 7.01
C LYS A 132 22.27 -8.67 8.21
N GLN A 133 23.60 -8.81 7.97
CA GLN A 133 24.59 -9.01 9.04
C GLN A 133 24.63 -7.81 10.01
N PHE A 134 24.48 -6.60 9.49
CA PHE A 134 24.38 -5.41 10.33
C PHE A 134 23.15 -5.47 11.25
N LEU A 135 21.98 -5.72 10.70
CA LEU A 135 20.71 -5.73 11.44
C LEU A 135 20.63 -6.90 12.44
N GLU A 136 21.12 -8.09 12.06
CA GLU A 136 21.25 -9.22 13.00
C GLU A 136 22.14 -8.87 14.21
N ARG A 137 23.23 -8.13 14.00
CA ARG A 137 24.15 -7.72 15.07
C ARG A 137 23.54 -6.70 16.02
N VAL A 138 22.68 -5.78 15.51
CA VAL A 138 22.08 -4.70 16.33
C VAL A 138 20.65 -5.03 16.78
N GLY A 139 20.13 -6.20 16.45
CA GLY A 139 18.75 -6.60 16.78
C GLY A 139 17.70 -5.81 16.00
N GLY A 140 18.05 -5.26 14.86
CA GLY A 140 17.14 -4.48 14.02
C GLY A 140 16.14 -5.36 13.25
N GLN A 141 14.97 -4.81 12.98
CA GLN A 141 13.97 -5.42 12.10
C GLN A 141 13.93 -4.63 10.80
N PHE A 142 13.80 -5.31 9.67
CA PHE A 142 13.75 -4.67 8.37
C PHE A 142 12.73 -5.35 7.46
N ASN A 143 12.25 -4.56 6.52
CA ASN A 143 11.44 -5.07 5.42
C ASN A 143 11.53 -4.10 4.22
N ALA A 144 10.94 -4.52 3.11
CA ALA A 144 10.75 -3.71 1.93
C ALA A 144 9.39 -4.04 1.32
N SER A 145 8.89 -3.18 0.48
CA SER A 145 7.72 -3.49 -0.33
C SER A 145 7.72 -2.70 -1.63
N THR A 146 7.21 -3.33 -2.68
CA THR A 146 6.97 -2.73 -3.99
C THR A 146 5.48 -2.66 -4.26
N SER A 147 5.00 -1.49 -4.69
CA SER A 147 3.65 -1.29 -5.18
C SER A 147 3.65 -0.72 -6.59
N PHE A 148 2.49 -0.32 -7.09
CA PHE A 148 2.41 0.34 -8.40
C PHE A 148 3.18 1.66 -8.44
N ASP A 149 3.13 2.46 -7.36
CA ASP A 149 3.59 3.86 -7.37
C ASP A 149 4.88 4.10 -6.57
N ARG A 150 5.34 3.13 -5.80
CA ARG A 150 6.49 3.27 -4.90
C ARG A 150 7.21 1.96 -4.65
N THR A 151 8.49 2.09 -4.27
CA THR A 151 9.27 1.02 -3.62
C THR A 151 9.90 1.60 -2.37
N ASN A 152 9.77 0.92 -1.22
CA ASN A 152 10.35 1.41 0.02
C ASN A 152 11.16 0.33 0.72
N TYR A 153 12.15 0.80 1.50
CA TYR A 153 13.01 -0.01 2.36
C TYR A 153 13.02 0.64 3.72
N PHE A 154 12.81 -0.14 4.78
CA PHE A 154 12.80 0.40 6.12
C PHE A 154 13.39 -0.56 7.15
N SER A 155 13.89 0.03 8.24
CA SER A 155 14.32 -0.71 9.41
C SER A 155 14.02 0.06 10.68
N THR A 156 13.70 -0.68 11.74
CA THR A 156 13.64 -0.16 13.10
C THR A 156 14.86 -0.67 13.85
N VAL A 157 15.65 0.27 14.38
CA VAL A 157 16.89 0.01 15.12
C VAL A 157 16.95 0.82 16.41
N GLY A 158 17.83 0.45 17.33
CA GLY A 158 18.19 1.32 18.44
C GLY A 158 18.82 2.63 17.95
N ARG A 159 18.57 3.74 18.64
CA ARG A 159 19.06 5.09 18.30
C ARG A 159 20.57 5.11 17.98
N GLU A 160 21.37 4.35 18.74
CA GLU A 160 22.82 4.26 18.58
C GLU A 160 23.27 3.61 17.27
N SER A 161 22.38 2.85 16.63
CA SER A 161 22.66 2.13 15.37
C SER A 161 22.18 2.88 14.13
N LEU A 162 21.51 4.02 14.29
CA LEU A 162 20.91 4.79 13.20
C LEU A 162 21.93 5.20 12.14
N GLU A 163 23.10 5.72 12.57
CA GLU A 163 24.15 6.16 11.63
C GLU A 163 24.60 5.03 10.71
N GLY A 164 24.82 3.83 11.27
CA GLY A 164 25.23 2.66 10.48
C GLY A 164 24.18 2.26 9.45
N TYR A 165 22.90 2.34 9.81
CA TYR A 165 21.81 2.02 8.89
C TYR A 165 21.66 3.07 7.81
N ILE A 166 21.76 4.38 8.13
CA ILE A 166 21.79 5.47 7.15
C ILE A 166 22.91 5.26 6.12
N ALA A 167 24.11 4.84 6.58
CA ALA A 167 25.23 4.59 5.68
C ALA A 167 24.95 3.45 4.68
N ILE A 168 24.31 2.37 5.13
CA ILE A 168 23.92 1.23 4.29
C ILE A 168 22.89 1.68 3.23
N GLU A 169 21.83 2.37 3.67
CA GLU A 169 20.76 2.84 2.77
C GLU A 169 21.27 3.82 1.72
N ALA A 170 22.15 4.73 2.12
CA ALA A 170 22.76 5.68 1.20
C ALA A 170 23.67 4.98 0.17
N ASP A 171 24.48 4.03 0.60
CA ASP A 171 25.38 3.31 -0.32
C ASP A 171 24.60 2.49 -1.35
N ARG A 172 23.59 1.74 -0.92
CA ARG A 172 22.78 0.94 -1.85
C ARG A 172 21.89 1.77 -2.78
N MET A 173 21.67 3.05 -2.49
CA MET A 173 20.97 3.96 -3.40
C MET A 173 21.75 4.15 -4.72
N ARG A 174 23.11 4.16 -4.69
CA ARG A 174 23.91 4.45 -5.89
C ARG A 174 25.00 3.43 -6.22
N HIS A 175 25.33 2.53 -5.30
CA HIS A 175 26.41 1.55 -5.45
C HIS A 175 25.93 0.11 -5.32
N LEU A 176 24.66 -0.15 -5.71
CA LEU A 176 24.09 -1.49 -5.65
C LEU A 176 24.85 -2.47 -6.52
N TRP A 177 25.13 -3.65 -5.98
CA TRP A 177 25.60 -4.78 -6.75
C TRP A 177 24.45 -5.35 -7.58
N LEU A 178 24.64 -5.36 -8.89
CA LEU A 178 23.72 -6.00 -9.82
C LEU A 178 24.51 -7.05 -10.58
N HIS A 179 24.73 -8.21 -9.93
CA HIS A 179 25.45 -9.34 -10.50
C HIS A 179 24.45 -10.37 -11.05
N GLU A 180 24.77 -10.98 -12.19
CA GLU A 180 23.94 -12.01 -12.78
C GLU A 180 23.75 -13.22 -11.83
N ALA A 181 24.80 -13.58 -11.06
CA ALA A 181 24.72 -14.65 -10.08
C ALA A 181 23.69 -14.39 -8.97
N ASP A 182 23.62 -13.15 -8.47
CA ASP A 182 22.66 -12.74 -7.45
C ASP A 182 21.24 -12.77 -8.00
N LYS A 183 21.04 -12.26 -9.23
CA LYS A 183 19.76 -12.36 -9.94
C LYS A 183 19.34 -13.83 -10.09
N GLN A 184 20.21 -14.72 -10.57
CA GLN A 184 19.87 -16.13 -10.75
C GLN A 184 19.47 -16.81 -9.42
N SER A 185 20.10 -16.44 -8.31
CA SER A 185 19.74 -16.96 -6.99
C SER A 185 18.35 -16.49 -6.55
N GLU A 186 17.98 -15.23 -6.82
CA GLU A 186 16.69 -14.66 -6.47
C GLU A 186 15.55 -15.11 -7.40
N MET A 187 15.84 -15.45 -8.65
CA MET A 187 14.80 -15.88 -9.59
C MET A 187 14.02 -17.12 -9.11
N THR A 188 14.61 -17.95 -8.24
CA THR A 188 13.88 -19.07 -7.62
C THR A 188 12.86 -18.56 -6.60
N VAL A 189 13.22 -17.55 -5.82
CA VAL A 189 12.33 -16.93 -4.83
C VAL A 189 11.18 -16.22 -5.53
N VAL A 190 11.49 -15.33 -6.47
CA VAL A 190 10.50 -14.54 -7.23
C VAL A 190 9.53 -15.45 -7.99
N ARG A 191 10.01 -16.55 -8.60
CA ARG A 191 9.12 -17.53 -9.24
C ARG A 191 8.22 -18.24 -8.26
N ASN A 192 8.70 -18.60 -7.08
CA ASN A 192 7.88 -19.23 -6.05
C ASN A 192 6.78 -18.28 -5.55
N GLU A 193 7.07 -16.99 -5.44
CA GLU A 193 6.08 -15.96 -5.11
C GLU A 193 5.05 -15.80 -6.24
N TYR A 194 5.49 -15.71 -7.48
CA TYR A 194 4.61 -15.70 -8.64
C TYR A 194 3.67 -16.91 -8.67
N GLU A 195 4.20 -18.13 -8.53
CA GLU A 195 3.39 -19.35 -8.54
C GLU A 195 2.41 -19.40 -7.35
N ARG A 196 2.81 -18.90 -6.18
CA ARG A 196 1.92 -18.78 -5.02
C ARG A 196 0.74 -17.85 -5.32
N GLY A 197 0.97 -16.67 -5.90
CA GLY A 197 -0.09 -15.76 -6.33
C GLY A 197 -0.98 -16.40 -7.39
N LYS A 198 -0.41 -17.14 -8.35
CA LYS A 198 -1.19 -17.84 -9.39
C LYS A 198 -2.00 -19.04 -8.87
N ASN A 199 -1.69 -19.54 -7.69
CA ASN A 199 -2.50 -20.59 -7.02
C ASN A 199 -3.65 -20.03 -6.16
N ASP A 200 -3.69 -18.69 -5.97
CA ASP A 200 -4.77 -18.02 -5.26
C ASP A 200 -5.84 -17.53 -6.25
N PRO A 201 -7.08 -18.04 -6.17
CA PRO A 201 -8.16 -17.70 -7.09
C PRO A 201 -8.53 -16.21 -7.11
N ASP A 202 -8.53 -15.58 -5.92
CA ASP A 202 -8.93 -14.18 -5.78
C ASP A 202 -7.86 -13.25 -6.37
N THR A 203 -6.57 -13.57 -6.15
CA THR A 203 -5.44 -12.88 -6.79
C THR A 203 -5.54 -12.95 -8.31
N VAL A 204 -5.76 -14.13 -8.87
CA VAL A 204 -5.86 -14.30 -10.33
C VAL A 204 -7.05 -13.55 -10.91
N LEU A 205 -8.21 -13.59 -10.23
CA LEU A 205 -9.38 -12.86 -10.70
C LEU A 205 -9.15 -11.34 -10.63
N MET A 206 -8.54 -10.85 -9.55
CA MET A 206 -8.24 -9.42 -9.40
C MET A 206 -7.26 -8.95 -10.48
N GLU A 207 -6.19 -9.70 -10.78
CA GLU A 207 -5.27 -9.38 -11.86
C GLU A 207 -5.98 -9.26 -13.22
N GLU A 208 -6.85 -10.20 -13.56
CA GLU A 208 -7.58 -10.18 -14.83
C GLU A 208 -8.59 -9.02 -14.89
N VAL A 209 -9.27 -8.70 -13.77
CA VAL A 209 -10.17 -7.55 -13.67
C VAL A 209 -9.38 -6.25 -13.83
N THR A 210 -8.27 -6.10 -13.13
CA THR A 210 -7.39 -4.92 -13.21
C THR A 210 -6.82 -4.74 -14.61
N ALA A 211 -6.32 -5.82 -15.23
CA ALA A 211 -5.82 -5.82 -16.61
C ALA A 211 -6.89 -5.44 -17.62
N SER A 212 -8.15 -5.82 -17.37
CA SER A 212 -9.27 -5.43 -18.21
C SER A 212 -9.77 -4.01 -17.93
N ALA A 213 -9.70 -3.56 -16.68
CA ALA A 213 -10.14 -2.23 -16.29
C ALA A 213 -9.23 -1.13 -16.87
N TYR A 214 -7.93 -1.31 -16.84
CA TYR A 214 -6.97 -0.36 -17.41
C TYR A 214 -6.54 -0.77 -18.83
N VAL A 215 -6.69 0.15 -19.77
CA VAL A 215 -6.28 -0.07 -21.17
C VAL A 215 -4.95 0.61 -21.47
N ALA A 216 -4.74 1.80 -20.91
CA ALA A 216 -3.61 2.64 -21.24
C ALA A 216 -2.68 2.85 -20.04
N LEU A 217 -3.21 2.99 -18.83
CA LEU A 217 -2.37 3.16 -17.64
C LEU A 217 -1.61 1.87 -17.32
N PRO A 218 -0.34 1.98 -16.91
CA PRO A 218 0.51 0.81 -16.60
C PRO A 218 0.01 -0.06 -15.44
N TYR A 219 -1.02 0.33 -14.71
CA TYR A 219 -1.65 -0.49 -13.67
C TYR A 219 -2.29 -1.79 -14.19
N HIS A 220 -2.35 -1.98 -15.51
CA HIS A 220 -2.91 -3.18 -16.16
C HIS A 220 -2.06 -4.44 -15.95
N HIS A 221 -0.81 -4.36 -15.51
CA HIS A 221 0.02 -5.52 -15.21
C HIS A 221 0.29 -5.65 -13.71
N PRO A 222 0.45 -6.88 -13.17
CA PRO A 222 0.71 -7.09 -11.77
C PRO A 222 2.09 -6.56 -11.36
N THR A 223 2.24 -6.13 -10.11
CA THR A 223 3.50 -5.62 -9.57
C THR A 223 4.65 -6.64 -9.64
N ILE A 224 4.32 -7.93 -9.47
CA ILE A 224 5.31 -9.00 -9.63
C ILE A 224 5.78 -9.16 -11.09
N GLY A 225 5.03 -8.65 -12.07
CA GLY A 225 5.33 -8.77 -13.49
C GLY A 225 4.72 -10.01 -14.17
N TRP A 226 4.83 -10.05 -15.50
CA TRP A 226 4.46 -11.23 -16.29
C TRP A 226 5.55 -12.29 -16.21
N LYS A 227 5.17 -13.56 -16.14
CA LYS A 227 6.11 -14.69 -16.02
C LYS A 227 7.23 -14.66 -17.06
N SER A 228 6.89 -14.37 -18.32
CA SER A 228 7.88 -14.29 -19.40
C SER A 228 8.90 -13.19 -19.17
N ASP A 229 8.49 -12.04 -18.68
CA ASP A 229 9.39 -10.92 -18.41
C ASP A 229 10.28 -11.21 -17.20
N ILE A 230 9.70 -11.72 -16.11
CA ILE A 230 10.44 -12.13 -14.90
C ILE A 230 11.56 -13.12 -15.28
N GLU A 231 11.24 -14.14 -16.08
CA GLU A 231 12.20 -15.20 -16.45
C GLU A 231 13.31 -14.70 -17.39
N HIS A 232 13.07 -13.68 -18.19
CA HIS A 232 13.97 -13.29 -19.29
C HIS A 232 14.57 -11.89 -19.15
N VAL A 233 14.12 -11.04 -18.22
CA VAL A 233 14.67 -9.69 -18.05
C VAL A 233 16.20 -9.76 -17.83
N PRO A 234 17.02 -9.14 -18.69
CA PRO A 234 18.47 -9.19 -18.49
C PRO A 234 18.92 -8.22 -17.40
N ILE A 235 20.00 -8.56 -16.69
CA ILE A 235 20.56 -7.72 -15.64
C ILE A 235 20.89 -6.29 -16.13
N ALA A 236 21.23 -6.14 -17.39
CA ALA A 236 21.48 -4.82 -17.99
C ALA A 236 20.24 -3.93 -17.96
N ARG A 237 19.02 -4.48 -18.17
CA ARG A 237 17.78 -3.73 -18.08
C ARG A 237 17.43 -3.35 -16.64
N LEU A 238 17.73 -4.23 -15.69
CA LEU A 238 17.57 -3.91 -14.26
C LEU A 238 18.52 -2.78 -13.85
N ARG A 239 19.74 -2.77 -14.38
CA ARG A 239 20.71 -1.68 -14.16
C ARG A 239 20.23 -0.37 -14.79
N GLU A 240 19.72 -0.40 -16.02
CA GLU A 240 19.13 0.79 -16.66
C GLU A 240 17.98 1.36 -15.83
N PHE A 241 17.11 0.49 -15.31
CA PHE A 241 15.98 0.89 -14.46
C PHE A 241 16.47 1.50 -13.13
N TYR A 242 17.40 0.85 -12.47
CA TYR A 242 18.03 1.36 -11.25
C TYR A 242 18.71 2.73 -11.51
N ASP A 243 19.52 2.85 -12.55
CA ASP A 243 20.23 4.09 -12.91
C ASP A 243 19.27 5.21 -13.35
N THR A 244 18.05 4.88 -13.76
CA THR A 244 17.03 5.87 -14.10
C THR A 244 16.30 6.41 -12.88
N PHE A 245 15.95 5.56 -11.91
CA PHE A 245 14.98 5.92 -10.88
C PHE A 245 15.55 6.03 -9.45
N TYR A 246 16.68 5.38 -9.12
CA TYR A 246 17.20 5.34 -7.74
C TYR A 246 18.15 6.52 -7.47
N TRP A 247 17.57 7.72 -7.38
CA TRP A 247 18.28 8.97 -7.15
C TRP A 247 17.72 9.73 -5.95
N PRO A 248 18.55 10.57 -5.26
CA PRO A 248 18.08 11.38 -4.14
C PRO A 248 16.85 12.24 -4.45
N ASN A 249 16.80 12.87 -5.61
CA ASN A 249 15.67 13.72 -6.03
C ASN A 249 14.40 12.94 -6.44
N ASN A 250 14.45 11.61 -6.44
CA ASN A 250 13.31 10.72 -6.63
C ASN A 250 13.00 9.91 -5.37
N ALA A 251 13.56 10.32 -4.23
CA ALA A 251 13.42 9.61 -2.96
C ALA A 251 12.96 10.54 -1.84
N THR A 252 12.26 9.96 -0.89
CA THR A 252 11.94 10.56 0.40
C THR A 252 12.52 9.70 1.50
N VAL A 253 13.34 10.29 2.36
CA VAL A 253 13.80 9.68 3.61
C VAL A 253 12.83 10.08 4.71
N THR A 254 12.28 9.12 5.42
CA THR A 254 11.44 9.35 6.61
C THR A 254 12.15 8.81 7.84
N VAL A 255 12.32 9.62 8.89
CA VAL A 255 12.95 9.22 10.15
C VAL A 255 11.99 9.51 11.30
N ILE A 256 11.63 8.46 12.02
CA ILE A 256 10.62 8.52 13.08
C ILE A 256 11.18 7.90 14.35
N GLY A 257 11.10 8.59 15.46
CA GLY A 257 11.51 8.09 16.77
C GLY A 257 12.49 8.96 17.52
N ASP A 258 13.34 8.35 18.36
CA ASP A 258 14.26 9.06 19.26
C ASP A 258 15.44 9.70 18.51
N VAL A 259 15.14 10.83 17.88
CA VAL A 259 16.10 11.60 17.09
C VAL A 259 16.03 13.09 17.38
N ASP A 260 17.20 13.73 17.32
CA ASP A 260 17.34 15.19 17.35
C ASP A 260 17.48 15.70 15.90
N THR A 261 16.75 16.75 15.56
CA THR A 261 16.67 17.27 14.18
C THR A 261 18.04 17.57 13.57
N ALA A 262 18.83 18.44 14.19
CA ALA A 262 20.08 18.90 13.58
C ALA A 262 21.14 17.79 13.46
N PRO A 263 21.41 16.94 14.47
CA PRO A 263 22.28 15.79 14.33
C PRO A 263 21.83 14.82 13.23
N THR A 264 20.54 14.51 13.13
CA THR A 264 19.98 13.59 12.13
C THR A 264 20.15 14.14 10.72
N LEU A 265 19.82 15.41 10.49
CA LEU A 265 20.06 16.08 9.20
C LEU A 265 21.53 16.07 8.81
N ASN A 266 22.45 16.29 9.77
CA ASN A 266 23.88 16.22 9.51
C ASN A 266 24.34 14.80 9.09
N LEU A 267 23.80 13.75 9.69
CA LEU A 267 24.05 12.37 9.26
C LEU A 267 23.52 12.13 7.85
N ILE A 268 22.29 12.52 7.56
CA ILE A 268 21.71 12.40 6.21
C ILE A 268 22.57 13.16 5.20
N LYS A 269 22.99 14.40 5.48
CA LYS A 269 23.88 15.16 4.62
C LYS A 269 25.23 14.48 4.42
N LYS A 270 25.82 13.91 5.46
CA LYS A 270 27.10 13.19 5.39
C LYS A 270 27.06 12.05 4.38
N TYR A 271 25.98 11.25 4.38
CA TYR A 271 25.91 10.04 3.58
C TYR A 271 25.19 10.22 2.23
N TYR A 272 24.14 11.04 2.16
CA TYR A 272 23.39 11.26 0.93
C TYR A 272 23.88 12.49 0.15
N GLY A 273 24.50 13.48 0.82
CA GLY A 273 24.95 14.73 0.20
C GLY A 273 26.09 14.56 -0.78
N VAL A 274 26.78 13.43 -0.79
CA VAL A 274 27.86 13.07 -1.75
C VAL A 274 27.30 12.67 -3.11
N TYR A 275 26.05 12.26 -3.20
CA TYR A 275 25.41 11.88 -4.45
C TYR A 275 24.81 13.10 -5.14
N PRO A 276 24.98 13.25 -6.46
CA PRO A 276 24.37 14.34 -7.19
C PRO A 276 22.86 14.12 -7.38
N HIS A 277 22.19 15.17 -7.84
CA HIS A 277 20.89 15.04 -8.49
C HIS A 277 20.98 14.14 -9.73
N SER A 278 19.89 13.47 -10.12
CA SER A 278 19.86 12.63 -11.32
C SER A 278 20.36 13.42 -12.54
N PRO A 279 21.21 12.81 -13.40
CA PRO A 279 21.79 13.51 -14.55
C PRO A 279 20.76 13.87 -15.63
N ALA A 280 19.64 13.18 -15.66
CA ALA A 280 18.50 13.43 -16.53
C ALA A 280 17.22 13.59 -15.71
N PRO A 281 16.19 14.25 -16.23
CA PRO A 281 14.89 14.28 -15.59
C PRO A 281 14.36 12.87 -15.38
N ILE A 282 13.77 12.61 -14.21
CA ILE A 282 13.06 11.34 -13.95
C ILE A 282 11.90 11.25 -14.95
N PRO A 283 11.76 10.14 -15.68
CA PRO A 283 10.71 10.00 -16.69
C PRO A 283 9.33 10.18 -16.09
N ALA A 284 8.52 11.04 -16.72
CA ALA A 284 7.12 11.25 -16.36
C ALA A 284 6.22 10.39 -17.23
N ILE A 285 5.13 9.90 -16.64
CA ILE A 285 4.08 9.20 -17.35
C ILE A 285 3.00 10.21 -17.71
N TYR A 286 2.76 10.38 -19.02
CA TYR A 286 1.76 11.33 -19.56
C TYR A 286 0.48 10.63 -20.00
N THR A 287 0.47 9.30 -19.95
CA THR A 287 -0.66 8.51 -20.40
C THR A 287 -1.87 8.77 -19.51
N GLU A 288 -2.99 9.06 -20.14
CA GLU A 288 -4.29 9.15 -19.49
C GLU A 288 -5.13 7.93 -19.86
N GLU A 289 -5.85 7.40 -18.90
CA GLU A 289 -6.77 6.30 -19.16
C GLU A 289 -7.98 6.81 -19.96
N PRO A 290 -8.29 6.22 -21.13
CA PRO A 290 -9.43 6.64 -21.93
C PRO A 290 -10.75 6.36 -21.20
N ALA A 291 -11.75 7.19 -21.47
CA ALA A 291 -13.10 6.97 -20.96
C ALA A 291 -13.64 5.61 -21.43
N GLN A 292 -14.24 4.89 -20.51
CA GLN A 292 -14.90 3.61 -20.80
C GLN A 292 -16.34 3.87 -21.26
N SER A 293 -16.77 3.24 -22.34
CA SER A 293 -18.07 3.44 -22.97
C SER A 293 -18.95 2.19 -22.99
N GLY A 294 -18.69 1.25 -22.08
CA GLY A 294 -19.50 0.03 -21.91
C GLY A 294 -18.90 -0.87 -20.85
N GLU A 295 -19.73 -1.68 -20.21
CA GLU A 295 -19.29 -2.67 -19.22
C GLU A 295 -18.24 -3.62 -19.88
N ARG A 296 -17.23 -4.00 -19.09
CA ARG A 296 -16.27 -5.04 -19.43
C ARG A 296 -16.51 -6.26 -18.57
N ARG A 297 -16.34 -7.45 -19.14
CA ARG A 297 -16.57 -8.70 -18.41
C ARG A 297 -15.42 -9.67 -18.60
N VAL A 298 -14.99 -10.28 -17.52
CA VAL A 298 -13.92 -11.28 -17.49
C VAL A 298 -14.44 -12.54 -16.84
N THR A 299 -14.00 -13.69 -17.34
CA THR A 299 -14.31 -14.98 -16.71
C THR A 299 -13.05 -15.81 -16.59
N VAL A 300 -12.69 -16.15 -15.37
CA VAL A 300 -11.58 -17.04 -15.05
C VAL A 300 -12.13 -18.41 -14.71
N LYS A 301 -11.69 -19.45 -15.43
CA LYS A 301 -12.05 -20.86 -15.18
C LYS A 301 -10.79 -21.62 -14.80
N ARG A 302 -10.65 -21.97 -13.54
CA ARG A 302 -9.49 -22.69 -13.01
C ARG A 302 -9.89 -23.64 -11.88
N PRO A 303 -9.05 -24.64 -11.55
CA PRO A 303 -9.26 -25.45 -10.35
C PRO A 303 -9.43 -24.55 -9.12
N GLY A 304 -10.45 -24.85 -8.31
CA GLY A 304 -10.78 -24.10 -7.10
C GLY A 304 -12.01 -24.70 -6.41
N GLU A 305 -12.30 -24.22 -5.20
CA GLU A 305 -13.42 -24.72 -4.41
C GLU A 305 -14.64 -23.82 -4.50
N LEU A 306 -14.44 -22.50 -4.47
CA LEU A 306 -15.50 -21.50 -4.39
C LEU A 306 -15.44 -20.52 -5.56
N GLY A 307 -16.61 -20.06 -5.98
CA GLY A 307 -16.71 -18.97 -6.94
C GLY A 307 -16.48 -17.62 -6.29
N THR A 308 -16.01 -16.65 -7.09
CA THR A 308 -15.86 -15.26 -6.64
C THR A 308 -16.41 -14.33 -7.71
N VAL A 309 -17.05 -13.24 -7.27
CA VAL A 309 -17.48 -12.11 -8.13
C VAL A 309 -16.74 -10.86 -7.66
N ILE A 310 -16.14 -10.14 -8.62
CA ILE A 310 -15.53 -8.82 -8.40
C ILE A 310 -16.18 -7.83 -9.38
N ILE A 311 -16.55 -6.65 -8.90
CA ILE A 311 -17.02 -5.54 -9.72
C ILE A 311 -16.16 -4.32 -9.42
N ALA A 312 -15.41 -3.85 -10.39
CA ALA A 312 -14.50 -2.72 -10.27
C ALA A 312 -15.01 -1.52 -11.06
N HIS A 313 -14.83 -0.32 -10.49
CA HIS A 313 -15.15 0.95 -11.15
C HIS A 313 -13.94 1.88 -11.06
N LYS A 314 -13.66 2.62 -12.14
CA LYS A 314 -12.62 3.65 -12.12
C LYS A 314 -13.07 4.83 -11.28
N VAL A 315 -12.22 5.26 -10.36
CA VAL A 315 -12.43 6.41 -9.48
C VAL A 315 -11.22 7.34 -9.54
N PRO A 316 -11.31 8.58 -9.04
CA PRO A 316 -10.20 9.51 -9.02
C PRO A 316 -8.98 8.96 -8.25
N ASN A 317 -7.84 9.63 -8.43
CA ASN A 317 -6.59 9.30 -7.73
C ASN A 317 -6.67 9.55 -6.23
N GLY A 318 -5.71 9.00 -5.48
CA GLY A 318 -5.69 9.04 -4.01
C GLY A 318 -5.58 10.43 -3.37
N ARG A 319 -5.30 11.48 -4.16
CA ARG A 319 -5.25 12.88 -3.66
C ARG A 319 -6.54 13.65 -3.91
N ASP A 320 -7.47 13.06 -4.64
CA ASP A 320 -8.71 13.72 -5.01
C ASP A 320 -9.53 14.13 -3.78
N ALA A 321 -10.31 15.20 -3.92
CA ALA A 321 -11.18 15.69 -2.85
C ALA A 321 -12.28 14.68 -2.47
N ASP A 322 -12.63 13.77 -3.36
CA ASP A 322 -13.65 12.75 -3.16
C ASP A 322 -13.15 11.48 -2.46
N GLN A 323 -11.82 11.31 -2.34
CA GLN A 323 -11.27 10.13 -1.68
C GLN A 323 -11.82 9.89 -0.26
N PRO A 324 -11.99 10.90 0.61
CA PRO A 324 -12.62 10.67 1.92
C PRO A 324 -14.06 10.13 1.84
N ALA A 325 -14.82 10.54 0.83
CA ALA A 325 -16.20 10.07 0.64
C ALA A 325 -16.23 8.64 0.07
N LEU A 326 -15.27 8.28 -0.77
CA LEU A 326 -15.05 6.91 -1.26
C LEU A 326 -14.65 5.97 -0.12
N ASP A 327 -13.71 6.36 0.75
CA ASP A 327 -13.35 5.58 1.95
C ASP A 327 -14.56 5.35 2.88
N MET A 328 -15.42 6.34 3.03
CA MET A 328 -16.65 6.19 3.80
C MET A 328 -17.66 5.27 3.13
N LEU A 329 -17.77 5.31 1.80
CA LEU A 329 -18.57 4.38 1.02
C LEU A 329 -18.12 2.94 1.22
N ASP A 330 -16.80 2.69 1.12
CA ASP A 330 -16.19 1.38 1.37
C ASP A 330 -16.52 0.85 2.77
N ALA A 331 -16.35 1.69 3.79
CA ALA A 331 -16.62 1.32 5.17
C ALA A 331 -18.11 1.04 5.42
N ILE A 332 -19.04 1.77 4.79
CA ILE A 332 -20.48 1.49 4.87
C ILE A 332 -20.82 0.16 4.20
N LEU A 333 -20.20 -0.11 3.06
CA LEU A 333 -20.41 -1.36 2.32
C LEU A 333 -19.82 -2.58 3.06
N SER A 334 -18.63 -2.47 3.68
CA SER A 334 -17.86 -3.64 4.10
C SER A 334 -17.45 -3.70 5.58
N SER A 335 -17.51 -2.60 6.38
CA SER A 335 -16.93 -2.63 7.73
C SER A 335 -17.84 -3.27 8.78
N GLY A 336 -17.55 -4.54 9.12
CA GLY A 336 -18.17 -5.30 10.19
C GLY A 336 -19.55 -5.87 9.84
N LYS A 337 -20.16 -6.60 10.79
CA LYS A 337 -21.43 -7.29 10.56
C LYS A 337 -22.65 -6.39 10.28
N ASN A 338 -22.53 -5.10 10.58
CA ASN A 338 -23.55 -4.10 10.26
C ASN A 338 -23.37 -3.46 8.89
N ALA A 339 -22.36 -3.86 8.15
CA ALA A 339 -22.11 -3.40 6.78
C ALA A 339 -23.20 -3.89 5.82
N ARG A 340 -23.42 -3.12 4.75
CA ARG A 340 -24.51 -3.43 3.81
C ARG A 340 -24.28 -4.73 3.05
N LEU A 341 -23.05 -4.97 2.57
CA LEU A 341 -22.72 -6.21 1.85
C LEU A 341 -22.80 -7.44 2.76
N TYR A 342 -22.37 -7.32 4.03
CA TYR A 342 -22.51 -8.42 4.99
C TYR A 342 -23.98 -8.83 5.13
N ARG A 343 -24.89 -7.87 5.35
CA ARG A 343 -26.32 -8.12 5.52
C ARG A 343 -27.01 -8.64 4.27
N ALA A 344 -26.59 -8.13 3.09
CA ALA A 344 -27.23 -8.48 1.83
C ALA A 344 -26.76 -9.83 1.26
N LEU A 345 -25.54 -10.26 1.60
CA LEU A 345 -24.94 -11.46 1.02
C LEU A 345 -24.64 -12.53 2.08
N VAL A 346 -23.93 -12.18 3.16
CA VAL A 346 -23.49 -13.18 4.15
C VAL A 346 -24.66 -13.62 5.02
N ASP A 347 -25.44 -12.70 5.60
CA ASP A 347 -26.62 -13.02 6.39
C ASP A 347 -27.72 -13.72 5.57
N GLN A 348 -27.71 -13.54 4.25
CA GLN A 348 -28.68 -14.21 3.34
C GLN A 348 -28.17 -15.57 2.82
N GLY A 349 -26.96 -15.99 3.21
CA GLY A 349 -26.36 -17.25 2.76
C GLY A 349 -25.94 -17.28 1.28
N LEU A 350 -25.81 -16.10 0.65
CA LEU A 350 -25.32 -15.97 -0.75
C LEU A 350 -23.80 -15.97 -0.83
N ALA A 351 -23.11 -15.49 0.20
CA ALA A 351 -21.67 -15.43 0.24
C ALA A 351 -21.09 -15.84 1.60
N LEU A 352 -19.87 -16.34 1.61
CA LEU A 352 -19.08 -16.60 2.81
C LEU A 352 -18.37 -15.34 3.29
N ASN A 353 -17.99 -14.48 2.34
CA ASN A 353 -17.35 -13.20 2.58
C ASN A 353 -17.77 -12.20 1.49
N ALA A 354 -17.85 -10.93 1.86
CA ALA A 354 -18.08 -9.84 0.93
C ALA A 354 -17.39 -8.57 1.43
N GLY A 355 -16.87 -7.76 0.53
CA GLY A 355 -16.13 -6.57 0.87
C GLY A 355 -16.16 -5.49 -0.21
N ALA A 356 -15.65 -4.33 0.15
CA ALA A 356 -15.42 -3.20 -0.74
C ALA A 356 -14.12 -2.50 -0.36
N GLY A 357 -13.46 -1.89 -1.33
CA GLY A 357 -12.24 -1.12 -1.12
C GLY A 357 -11.89 -0.28 -2.32
N THR A 358 -11.17 0.81 -2.07
CA THR A 358 -10.66 1.72 -3.09
C THR A 358 -9.14 1.73 -3.03
N ASP A 359 -8.49 1.45 -4.17
CA ASP A 359 -7.05 1.55 -4.29
C ASP A 359 -6.58 3.00 -4.13
N LEU A 360 -5.34 3.16 -3.71
CA LEU A 360 -4.73 4.46 -3.54
C LEU A 360 -3.60 4.64 -4.57
N HIS A 361 -3.97 5.08 -5.78
CA HIS A 361 -3.00 5.29 -6.85
C HIS A 361 -2.70 6.76 -7.10
N ARG A 362 -1.55 7.01 -7.72
CA ARG A 362 -1.14 8.35 -8.16
C ARG A 362 -1.98 8.87 -9.33
N ASP A 363 -2.45 7.96 -10.19
CA ASP A 363 -3.38 8.25 -11.28
C ASP A 363 -4.78 7.70 -10.93
N LEU A 364 -5.64 7.39 -11.91
CA LEU A 364 -6.95 6.80 -11.64
C LEU A 364 -6.83 5.51 -10.84
N SER A 365 -7.64 5.40 -9.81
CA SER A 365 -7.76 4.26 -8.92
C SER A 365 -8.93 3.35 -9.31
N LEU A 366 -9.04 2.19 -8.67
CA LEU A 366 -10.22 1.32 -8.75
C LEU A 366 -10.92 1.27 -7.39
N HIS A 367 -12.24 1.45 -7.41
CA HIS A 367 -13.13 1.03 -6.35
C HIS A 367 -13.66 -0.36 -6.70
N THR A 368 -13.51 -1.30 -5.80
CA THR A 368 -13.94 -2.69 -6.00
C THR A 368 -14.95 -3.11 -4.95
N VAL A 369 -15.97 -3.85 -5.37
CA VAL A 369 -16.80 -4.67 -4.48
C VAL A 369 -16.63 -6.12 -4.87
N TYR A 370 -16.57 -7.03 -3.89
CA TYR A 370 -16.37 -8.45 -4.16
C TYR A 370 -17.18 -9.31 -3.20
N ALA A 371 -17.41 -10.55 -3.62
CA ALA A 371 -17.97 -11.58 -2.77
C ALA A 371 -17.47 -12.96 -3.16
N VAL A 372 -17.12 -13.77 -2.15
CA VAL A 372 -16.83 -15.20 -2.27
C VAL A 372 -18.14 -15.95 -2.05
N LEU A 373 -18.56 -16.73 -3.04
CA LEU A 373 -19.85 -17.40 -3.05
C LEU A 373 -19.99 -18.46 -1.96
N ALA A 374 -21.17 -18.57 -1.39
CA ALA A 374 -21.55 -19.77 -0.65
C ALA A 374 -21.71 -20.98 -1.63
N PRO A 375 -21.53 -22.22 -1.17
CA PRO A 375 -21.50 -23.40 -2.05
C PRO A 375 -22.70 -23.55 -3.00
N ASP A 376 -23.90 -23.17 -2.54
CA ASP A 376 -25.15 -23.29 -3.30
C ASP A 376 -25.55 -22.01 -4.03
N ALA A 377 -24.77 -20.95 -3.93
CA ALA A 377 -25.06 -19.67 -4.57
C ALA A 377 -24.59 -19.61 -6.03
N THR A 378 -25.29 -18.86 -6.84
CA THR A 378 -24.88 -18.62 -8.23
C THR A 378 -24.17 -17.28 -8.38
N HIS A 379 -23.21 -17.18 -9.31
CA HIS A 379 -22.54 -15.93 -9.64
C HIS A 379 -23.53 -14.81 -9.99
N ALA A 380 -24.58 -15.15 -10.74
CA ALA A 380 -25.60 -14.18 -11.15
C ALA A 380 -26.42 -13.64 -9.97
N ASP A 381 -26.71 -14.44 -8.95
CA ASP A 381 -27.45 -13.98 -7.78
C ASP A 381 -26.57 -13.10 -6.89
N VAL A 382 -25.30 -13.48 -6.73
CA VAL A 382 -24.32 -12.70 -5.95
C VAL A 382 -24.04 -11.37 -6.65
N GLU A 383 -23.78 -11.35 -7.96
CA GLU A 383 -23.61 -10.12 -8.73
C GLU A 383 -24.81 -9.19 -8.62
N ARG A 384 -26.02 -9.75 -8.78
CA ARG A 384 -27.27 -8.97 -8.62
C ARG A 384 -27.39 -8.37 -7.23
N ALA A 385 -27.00 -9.07 -6.19
CA ALA A 385 -27.02 -8.56 -4.82
C ALA A 385 -26.00 -7.44 -4.59
N LEU A 386 -24.76 -7.58 -5.13
CA LEU A 386 -23.74 -6.53 -5.10
C LEU A 386 -24.22 -5.26 -5.80
N LEU A 387 -24.69 -5.38 -7.05
CA LEU A 387 -25.23 -4.27 -7.83
C LEU A 387 -26.46 -3.65 -7.17
N GLY A 388 -27.30 -4.47 -6.52
CA GLY A 388 -28.46 -4.04 -5.78
C GLY A 388 -28.11 -3.11 -4.62
N GLU A 389 -27.05 -3.38 -3.87
CA GLU A 389 -26.59 -2.49 -2.80
C GLU A 389 -26.03 -1.18 -3.34
N ILE A 390 -25.25 -1.22 -4.41
CA ILE A 390 -24.77 -0.01 -5.11
C ILE A 390 -25.97 0.82 -5.58
N ALA A 391 -26.96 0.20 -6.21
CA ALA A 391 -28.16 0.87 -6.69
C ALA A 391 -28.94 1.53 -5.53
N ARG A 392 -29.09 0.86 -4.38
CA ARG A 392 -29.76 1.43 -3.19
C ARG A 392 -29.01 2.64 -2.64
N ILE A 393 -27.67 2.61 -2.59
CA ILE A 393 -26.90 3.80 -2.18
C ILE A 393 -27.14 4.95 -3.17
N LYS A 394 -27.16 4.67 -4.45
CA LYS A 394 -27.42 5.69 -5.49
C LYS A 394 -28.82 6.29 -5.42
N SER A 395 -29.87 5.47 -5.17
CA SER A 395 -31.26 5.94 -5.11
C SER A 395 -31.61 6.56 -3.74
N ASP A 396 -31.38 5.80 -2.67
CA ASP A 396 -31.91 6.11 -1.34
C ASP A 396 -30.87 6.82 -0.46
N GLY A 397 -29.58 6.76 -0.86
CA GLY A 397 -28.47 7.31 -0.09
C GLY A 397 -28.07 6.41 1.08
N VAL A 398 -27.37 7.01 2.02
CA VAL A 398 -26.96 6.42 3.28
C VAL A 398 -27.50 7.23 4.45
N SER A 399 -27.77 6.59 5.58
CA SER A 399 -28.28 7.27 6.76
C SER A 399 -27.16 8.01 7.52
N ALA A 400 -27.54 9.04 8.27
CA ALA A 400 -26.62 9.72 9.17
C ALA A 400 -26.02 8.79 10.23
N ALA A 401 -26.77 7.76 10.64
CA ALA A 401 -26.30 6.76 11.61
C ALA A 401 -25.20 5.85 11.00
N GLU A 402 -25.31 5.47 9.73
CA GLU A 402 -24.24 4.71 9.04
C GLU A 402 -22.97 5.53 8.94
N VAL A 403 -23.06 6.78 8.50
CA VAL A 403 -21.92 7.69 8.41
C VAL A 403 -21.28 7.93 9.78
N ALA A 404 -22.09 8.17 10.82
CA ALA A 404 -21.57 8.35 12.19
C ALA A 404 -20.83 7.09 12.69
N ARG A 405 -21.39 5.90 12.45
CA ARG A 405 -20.77 4.62 12.83
C ARG A 405 -19.39 4.45 12.16
N VAL A 406 -19.30 4.64 10.86
CA VAL A 406 -18.04 4.42 10.14
C VAL A 406 -17.00 5.48 10.46
N LYS A 407 -17.39 6.71 10.75
CA LYS A 407 -16.48 7.74 11.27
C LYS A 407 -15.85 7.33 12.60
N GLN A 408 -16.62 6.75 13.52
CA GLN A 408 -16.08 6.26 14.79
C GLN A 408 -15.12 5.06 14.58
N GLN A 409 -15.46 4.17 13.68
CA GLN A 409 -14.56 3.06 13.31
C GLN A 409 -13.26 3.58 12.69
N TYR A 410 -13.33 4.59 11.82
CA TYR A 410 -12.17 5.22 11.22
C TYR A 410 -11.24 5.84 12.28
N ILE A 411 -11.79 6.62 13.24
CA ILE A 411 -10.99 7.23 14.33
C ILE A 411 -10.27 6.14 15.12
N ALA A 412 -10.98 5.07 15.50
CA ALA A 412 -10.38 4.00 16.27
C ALA A 412 -9.22 3.32 15.50
N ALA A 413 -9.43 3.04 14.23
CA ALA A 413 -8.41 2.40 13.42
C ALA A 413 -7.23 3.35 13.10
N ASP A 414 -7.46 4.64 12.84
CA ASP A 414 -6.39 5.62 12.67
C ASP A 414 -5.49 5.71 13.91
N ALA A 415 -6.08 5.59 15.11
CA ALA A 415 -5.31 5.55 16.35
C ALA A 415 -4.39 4.32 16.43
N TYR A 416 -4.87 3.13 16.03
CA TYR A 416 -4.04 1.92 15.99
C TYR A 416 -2.91 1.99 14.94
N LYS A 417 -3.15 2.63 13.81
CA LYS A 417 -2.15 2.82 12.76
C LYS A 417 -1.02 3.77 13.15
N ARG A 418 -1.19 4.52 14.24
CA ARG A 418 -0.18 5.42 14.82
C ARG A 418 0.55 4.81 16.01
N ASP A 419 0.37 3.52 16.28
CA ASP A 419 1.01 2.82 17.40
C ASP A 419 2.40 2.31 16.99
N GLY A 420 3.41 3.11 17.31
CA GLY A 420 4.81 2.81 17.06
C GLY A 420 5.39 3.38 15.77
N THR A 421 6.71 3.53 15.76
CA THR A 421 7.45 4.22 14.69
C THR A 421 7.35 3.53 13.34
N ALA A 422 7.31 2.20 13.30
CA ALA A 422 7.17 1.43 12.08
C ALA A 422 5.77 1.58 11.44
N ALA A 423 4.70 1.56 12.26
CA ALA A 423 3.34 1.74 11.78
C ALA A 423 3.13 3.15 11.19
N ILE A 424 3.69 4.17 11.83
CA ILE A 424 3.67 5.54 11.32
C ILE A 424 4.44 5.63 9.98
N ALA A 425 5.60 4.98 9.87
CA ALA A 425 6.38 4.97 8.63
C ALA A 425 5.60 4.32 7.48
N GLU A 426 4.92 3.20 7.73
CA GLU A 426 4.09 2.50 6.75
C GLU A 426 2.93 3.37 6.26
N GLU A 427 2.20 4.02 7.16
CA GLU A 427 1.09 4.90 6.77
C GLU A 427 1.56 6.15 6.00
N ILE A 428 2.63 6.81 6.44
CA ILE A 428 3.18 7.97 5.70
C ILE A 428 3.64 7.56 4.30
N ASN A 429 4.18 6.34 4.16
CA ASN A 429 4.67 5.81 2.90
C ASN A 429 3.58 5.76 1.81
N GLU A 430 2.35 5.37 2.17
CA GLU A 430 1.23 5.33 1.22
C GLU A 430 0.86 6.74 0.71
N TRP A 431 0.97 7.75 1.57
CA TRP A 431 0.74 9.14 1.16
C TRP A 431 1.91 9.74 0.37
N ILE A 432 3.15 9.27 0.60
CA ILE A 432 4.30 9.59 -0.25
C ILE A 432 4.08 8.98 -1.65
N ALA A 433 3.54 7.77 -1.75
CA ALA A 433 3.25 7.10 -3.01
C ALA A 433 2.35 7.93 -3.93
N VAL A 434 1.30 8.54 -3.38
CA VAL A 434 0.42 9.45 -4.12
C VAL A 434 0.97 10.87 -4.24
N ASN A 435 2.21 11.11 -3.83
CA ASN A 435 2.92 12.38 -3.92
C ASN A 435 2.34 13.51 -3.05
N ASP A 436 1.74 13.17 -1.91
CA ASP A 436 1.29 14.16 -0.90
C ASP A 436 1.26 13.56 0.52
N TRP A 437 2.40 13.57 1.21
CA TRP A 437 2.49 13.10 2.59
C TRP A 437 1.60 13.88 3.57
N THR A 438 1.20 15.12 3.23
CA THR A 438 0.38 15.95 4.14
C THR A 438 -1.00 15.36 4.38
N LEU A 439 -1.45 14.46 3.49
CA LEU A 439 -2.68 13.72 3.66
C LEU A 439 -2.64 12.77 4.86
N TYR A 440 -1.47 12.28 5.27
CA TYR A 440 -1.35 11.55 6.53
C TYR A 440 -1.93 12.33 7.73
N VAL A 441 -1.73 13.64 7.74
CA VAL A 441 -2.20 14.52 8.83
C VAL A 441 -3.61 15.05 8.56
N THR A 442 -3.92 15.42 7.32
CA THR A 442 -5.16 16.16 7.01
C THR A 442 -6.33 15.26 6.63
N PHE A 443 -6.07 14.05 6.18
CA PHE A 443 -7.12 13.14 5.71
C PHE A 443 -8.12 12.73 6.81
N PRO A 444 -7.72 12.41 8.07
CA PRO A 444 -8.66 12.14 9.14
C PRO A 444 -9.67 13.28 9.39
N GLN A 445 -9.22 14.52 9.24
CA GLN A 445 -10.10 15.69 9.38
C GLN A 445 -11.10 15.80 8.21
N LYS A 446 -10.65 15.51 6.97
CA LYS A 446 -11.52 15.47 5.80
C LYS A 446 -12.59 14.38 5.93
N VAL A 447 -12.22 13.19 6.42
CA VAL A 447 -13.17 12.11 6.72
C VAL A 447 -14.26 12.56 7.70
N GLN A 448 -13.91 13.34 8.74
CA GLN A 448 -14.90 13.85 9.69
C GLN A 448 -15.89 14.83 9.08
N GLN A 449 -15.57 15.45 7.96
CA GLN A 449 -16.46 16.39 7.26
C GLN A 449 -17.41 15.71 6.27
N VAL A 450 -17.17 14.46 5.89
CA VAL A 450 -18.01 13.73 4.92
C VAL A 450 -19.45 13.64 5.42
N THR A 451 -20.40 13.92 4.55
CA THR A 451 -21.85 13.86 4.82
C THR A 451 -22.49 12.66 4.10
N PRO A 452 -23.72 12.26 4.49
CA PRO A 452 -24.50 11.28 3.73
C PRO A 452 -24.68 11.65 2.24
N ALA A 453 -24.82 12.94 1.96
CA ALA A 453 -24.96 13.44 0.58
C ALA A 453 -23.67 13.26 -0.24
N ASP A 454 -22.49 13.41 0.38
CA ASP A 454 -21.21 13.18 -0.29
C ASP A 454 -21.04 11.72 -0.68
N VAL A 455 -21.36 10.79 0.23
CA VAL A 455 -21.33 9.34 -0.07
C VAL A 455 -22.26 8.97 -1.21
N GLN A 456 -23.50 9.51 -1.20
CA GLN A 456 -24.44 9.26 -2.30
C GLN A 456 -23.97 9.87 -3.61
N ARG A 457 -23.38 11.05 -3.58
CA ARG A 457 -22.86 11.75 -4.75
C ARG A 457 -21.75 10.95 -5.43
N VAL A 458 -20.74 10.54 -4.67
CA VAL A 458 -19.62 9.75 -5.25
C VAL A 458 -20.10 8.41 -5.80
N ALA A 459 -21.05 7.74 -5.14
CA ALA A 459 -21.65 6.53 -5.65
C ALA A 459 -22.36 6.75 -7.00
N ARG A 460 -23.11 7.86 -7.15
CA ARG A 460 -23.78 8.22 -8.41
C ARG A 460 -22.80 8.61 -9.52
N GLU A 461 -21.73 9.31 -9.15
CA GLU A 461 -20.77 9.85 -10.10
C GLU A 461 -19.84 8.78 -10.66
N TYR A 462 -19.34 7.89 -9.81
CA TYR A 462 -18.30 6.95 -10.20
C TYR A 462 -18.79 5.51 -10.41
N LEU A 463 -19.81 5.04 -9.69
CA LEU A 463 -20.24 3.64 -9.79
C LEU A 463 -21.28 3.43 -10.91
N LYS A 464 -20.93 3.78 -12.13
CA LYS A 464 -21.81 3.65 -13.30
C LYS A 464 -21.62 2.27 -13.93
N GLU A 465 -22.74 1.66 -14.35
CA GLU A 465 -22.73 0.31 -14.94
C GLU A 465 -21.88 0.23 -16.22
N ASP A 466 -21.99 1.20 -17.11
CA ASP A 466 -21.22 1.27 -18.37
C ASP A 466 -19.73 1.60 -18.16
N GLN A 467 -19.32 1.90 -16.93
CA GLN A 467 -17.92 2.14 -16.54
C GLN A 467 -17.36 1.04 -15.61
N SER A 468 -18.13 -0.04 -15.43
CA SER A 468 -17.71 -1.17 -14.59
C SER A 468 -16.88 -2.20 -15.35
N THR A 469 -16.09 -2.95 -14.61
CA THR A 469 -15.44 -4.18 -15.05
C THR A 469 -15.82 -5.29 -14.09
N THR A 470 -16.57 -6.27 -14.58
CA THR A 470 -17.09 -7.39 -13.78
C THR A 470 -16.31 -8.66 -14.06
N GLY A 471 -15.80 -9.30 -13.04
CA GLY A 471 -15.06 -10.56 -13.11
C GLY A 471 -15.74 -11.69 -12.34
N TRP A 472 -15.76 -12.88 -12.95
CA TRP A 472 -16.22 -14.12 -12.33
C TRP A 472 -15.08 -15.13 -12.28
N PHE A 473 -14.78 -15.62 -11.09
CA PHE A 473 -14.00 -16.85 -10.95
C PHE A 473 -14.95 -18.04 -10.86
N ILE A 474 -14.87 -18.93 -11.84
CA ILE A 474 -15.70 -20.15 -11.91
C ILE A 474 -14.81 -21.34 -11.59
N PRO A 475 -14.98 -21.99 -10.42
CA PRO A 475 -14.19 -23.16 -10.07
C PRO A 475 -14.52 -24.33 -11.00
N VAL A 476 -13.48 -24.99 -11.46
CA VAL A 476 -13.61 -26.24 -12.23
C VAL A 476 -12.90 -27.38 -11.49
N PRO A 477 -13.33 -28.61 -11.62
CA PRO A 477 -12.63 -29.75 -11.03
C PRO A 477 -11.17 -29.77 -11.50
N PRO A 478 -10.22 -30.22 -10.65
CA PRO A 478 -8.86 -30.49 -11.10
C PRO A 478 -8.88 -31.42 -12.31
N ALA A 479 -8.01 -31.14 -13.29
CA ALA A 479 -7.87 -32.04 -14.43
C ALA A 479 -7.52 -33.45 -13.91
N ALA A 480 -8.28 -34.47 -14.28
CA ALA A 480 -7.96 -35.84 -13.95
C ALA A 480 -6.52 -36.12 -14.42
N GLU A 481 -5.64 -36.52 -13.50
CA GLU A 481 -4.30 -36.97 -13.86
C GLU A 481 -4.46 -38.05 -14.94
N LYS A 482 -4.00 -37.75 -16.15
CA LYS A 482 -3.88 -38.80 -17.18
C LYS A 482 -2.86 -39.79 -16.63
N GLY A 483 -3.37 -40.94 -16.09
CA GLY A 483 -2.55 -42.03 -15.62
C GLY A 483 -1.49 -42.35 -16.67
N SER A 484 -0.25 -42.19 -16.25
CA SER A 484 0.95 -42.57 -16.98
C SER A 484 1.10 -44.08 -17.01
#